data_84b273b5ce3c101dcdb5aeed16c27fa3
#
_entry.id   84b273b5ce3c101dcdb5aeed16c27fa3
#
_cell.length_a   1.000
_cell.length_b   1.000
_cell.length_c   1.000
_cell.angle_alpha   90.00
_cell.angle_beta   90.00
_cell.angle_gamma   90.00
#
_symmetry.space_group_name_H-M   'P 1'
#
loop_
_entity.id
_entity.type
_entity.pdbx_description
1 polymer ?
#
loop_
_entity_poly.entity_id
_entity_poly.type
_entity_poly.pdbx_seq_one_letter_code
_entity_poly.pdbx_strand_id
1 'polypeptide(L)'
;MRNLLNQIIEEIAGPIVLLDESFSNETISDKNLSNSRFYKCEFKNIVFDTVIFRKSEFSQCRFQNCQILGSDLTRVEFGNTSFTSCEFKQVDLSGSLFTNAQFSETKFEEILLIGLILSDLKIKTTTFHDLEFSKTYPVRIHKLKKVRKVSNLNSFQEILADFYFE
;
A
#
# COMPACT_ATOMS: atom_id res chain seq x y z
N MET A 1 19.51 -3.43 18.68
CA MET A 1 19.67 -3.28 17.21
C MET A 1 19.43 -1.84 16.89
N ARG A 2 20.25 -1.20 16.07
CA ARG A 2 19.97 0.17 15.62
C ARG A 2 18.77 0.13 14.68
N ASN A 3 17.77 0.96 14.91
CA ASN A 3 16.66 1.18 14.01
C ASN A 3 17.21 1.92 12.78
N LEU A 4 17.62 1.20 11.78
CA LEU A 4 18.35 1.77 10.64
C LEU A 4 17.47 2.72 9.82
N LEU A 5 16.21 2.37 9.60
CA LEU A 5 15.29 3.23 8.83
C LEU A 5 14.96 4.52 9.60
N ASN A 6 14.67 4.44 10.88
CA ASN A 6 14.47 5.63 11.71
C ASN A 6 15.68 6.55 11.69
N GLN A 7 16.90 5.99 11.81
CA GLN A 7 18.12 6.78 11.76
C GLN A 7 18.26 7.51 10.42
N ILE A 8 18.03 6.85 9.29
CA ILE A 8 18.08 7.47 7.96
C ILE A 8 17.06 8.62 7.85
N ILE A 9 15.84 8.39 8.34
CA ILE A 9 14.78 9.41 8.32
C ILE A 9 15.14 10.63 9.16
N GLU A 10 15.80 10.44 10.27
CA GLU A 10 16.22 11.54 11.17
C GLU A 10 17.41 12.35 10.62
N GLU A 11 18.30 11.68 9.90
CA GLU A 11 19.49 12.32 9.29
C GLU A 11 19.14 13.11 8.02
N ILE A 12 18.07 12.73 7.31
CA ILE A 12 17.67 13.35 6.03
C ILE A 12 16.46 14.25 6.24
N ALA A 13 16.65 15.56 6.15
CA ALA A 13 15.56 16.53 6.17
C ALA A 13 14.87 16.59 4.79
N GLY A 14 13.89 15.70 4.54
CA GLY A 14 13.13 15.71 3.29
C GLY A 14 12.87 14.33 2.68
N PRO A 15 12.51 14.28 1.39
CA PRO A 15 12.28 13.02 0.70
C PRO A 15 13.53 12.13 0.67
N ILE A 16 13.36 10.85 0.95
CA ILE A 16 14.45 9.87 0.92
C ILE A 16 14.39 9.02 -0.36
N VAL A 17 15.55 8.56 -0.82
CA VAL A 17 15.66 7.61 -1.93
C VAL A 17 16.51 6.43 -1.46
N LEU A 18 15.90 5.25 -1.42
CA LEU A 18 16.55 4.03 -0.95
C LEU A 18 16.50 2.95 -2.03
N LEU A 19 17.61 2.24 -2.20
CA LEU A 19 17.78 1.18 -3.20
C LEU A 19 18.37 -0.07 -2.56
N ASP A 20 17.76 -1.22 -2.81
CA ASP A 20 18.24 -2.54 -2.39
C ASP A 20 18.50 -2.65 -0.86
N GLU A 21 17.72 -1.93 -0.06
CA GLU A 21 17.87 -1.89 1.41
C GLU A 21 16.87 -2.82 2.10
N SER A 22 17.25 -3.31 3.28
CA SER A 22 16.40 -4.18 4.11
C SER A 22 16.29 -3.65 5.53
N PHE A 23 15.04 -3.50 5.98
CA PHE A 23 14.69 -2.97 7.29
C PHE A 23 13.86 -3.98 8.07
N SER A 24 14.08 -4.09 9.37
CA SER A 24 13.30 -5.01 10.18
C SER A 24 13.13 -4.61 11.63
N ASN A 25 11.97 -4.97 12.19
CA ASN A 25 11.66 -4.84 13.61
C ASN A 25 11.74 -3.39 14.11
N GLU A 26 11.14 -2.48 13.34
CA GLU A 26 11.10 -1.05 13.67
C GLU A 26 9.67 -0.55 13.76
N THR A 27 9.47 0.51 14.52
CA THR A 27 8.26 1.34 14.47
C THR A 27 8.64 2.74 13.98
N ILE A 28 8.01 3.17 12.91
CA ILE A 28 8.17 4.50 12.32
C ILE A 28 6.87 5.25 12.61
N SER A 29 6.92 6.29 13.45
CA SER A 29 5.72 7.03 13.83
C SER A 29 5.85 8.51 13.53
N ASP A 30 4.72 9.13 13.13
CA ASP A 30 4.60 10.59 12.94
C ASP A 30 5.65 11.18 12.01
N LYS A 31 6.07 10.44 10.98
CA LYS A 31 7.08 10.89 10.01
C LYS A 31 6.43 11.32 8.69
N ASN A 32 7.01 12.35 8.08
CA ASN A 32 6.64 12.77 6.74
C ASN A 32 7.66 12.26 5.73
N LEU A 33 7.27 11.22 4.99
CA LEU A 33 8.05 10.58 3.93
C LEU A 33 7.46 10.87 2.54
N SER A 34 6.74 11.98 2.38
CA SER A 34 6.16 12.37 1.10
C SER A 34 7.21 12.51 0.00
N ASN A 35 6.85 12.12 -1.22
CA ASN A 35 7.72 12.16 -2.40
C ASN A 35 8.99 11.30 -2.29
N SER A 36 9.04 10.35 -1.35
CA SER A 36 10.15 9.42 -1.19
C SER A 36 10.09 8.28 -2.20
N ARG A 37 11.22 7.67 -2.50
CA ARG A 37 11.32 6.55 -3.45
C ARG A 37 12.05 5.37 -2.82
N PHE A 38 11.43 4.22 -2.94
CA PHE A 38 11.96 2.94 -2.45
C PHE A 38 11.99 1.96 -3.62
N TYR A 39 13.17 1.49 -3.98
CA TYR A 39 13.35 0.54 -5.06
C TYR A 39 14.02 -0.74 -4.56
N LYS A 40 13.37 -1.89 -4.77
CA LYS A 40 13.81 -3.21 -4.30
C LYS A 40 14.06 -3.30 -2.78
N CYS A 41 13.39 -2.45 -2.00
CA CYS A 41 13.55 -2.47 -0.54
C CYS A 41 12.70 -3.57 0.08
N GLU A 42 13.19 -4.12 1.19
CA GLU A 42 12.49 -5.12 1.98
C GLU A 42 12.15 -4.55 3.37
N PHE A 43 10.88 -4.68 3.77
CA PHE A 43 10.37 -4.25 5.06
C PHE A 43 9.79 -5.48 5.78
N LYS A 44 10.34 -5.83 6.93
CA LYS A 44 9.91 -6.99 7.71
C LYS A 44 9.60 -6.61 9.15
N ASN A 45 8.40 -6.96 9.62
CA ASN A 45 7.96 -6.62 10.98
C ASN A 45 8.09 -5.10 11.26
N ILE A 46 7.71 -4.26 10.30
CA ILE A 46 7.72 -2.80 10.45
C ILE A 46 6.30 -2.33 10.77
N VAL A 47 6.18 -1.44 11.74
CA VAL A 47 4.96 -0.68 11.98
C VAL A 47 5.17 0.75 11.46
N PHE A 48 4.36 1.15 10.49
CA PHE A 48 4.22 2.54 10.05
C PHE A 48 2.96 3.10 10.70
N ASP A 49 3.12 3.96 11.69
CA ASP A 49 2.03 4.53 12.45
C ASP A 49 1.94 6.04 12.21
N THR A 50 0.82 6.48 11.65
CA THR A 50 0.58 7.90 11.36
C THR A 50 1.65 8.53 10.44
N VAL A 51 2.14 7.73 9.46
CA VAL A 51 3.18 8.17 8.51
C VAL A 51 2.55 8.77 7.27
N ILE A 52 3.12 9.86 6.76
CA ILE A 52 2.69 10.50 5.52
C ILE A 52 3.61 10.05 4.38
N PHE A 53 3.08 9.23 3.46
CA PHE A 53 3.77 8.76 2.24
C PHE A 53 3.27 9.42 0.97
N ARG A 54 2.56 10.52 1.07
CA ARG A 54 1.92 11.19 -0.09
C ARG A 54 2.85 11.31 -1.29
N LYS A 55 2.41 10.81 -2.46
CA LYS A 55 3.17 10.83 -3.73
C LYS A 55 4.52 10.08 -3.66
N SER A 56 4.67 9.15 -2.75
CA SER A 56 5.86 8.29 -2.71
C SER A 56 5.72 7.11 -3.67
N GLU A 57 6.83 6.49 -4.00
CA GLU A 57 6.91 5.35 -4.89
C GLU A 57 7.60 4.16 -4.20
N PHE A 58 6.95 3.00 -4.29
CA PHE A 58 7.51 1.71 -3.88
C PHE A 58 7.55 0.79 -5.09
N SER A 59 8.71 0.58 -5.65
CA SER A 59 8.88 -0.24 -6.84
C SER A 59 9.70 -1.51 -6.54
N GLN A 60 9.14 -2.67 -6.88
CA GLN A 60 9.74 -3.99 -6.61
C GLN A 60 10.02 -4.25 -5.12
N CYS A 61 9.28 -3.60 -4.23
CA CYS A 61 9.46 -3.73 -2.79
C CYS A 61 8.72 -4.95 -2.22
N ARG A 62 9.16 -5.40 -1.05
CA ARG A 62 8.52 -6.48 -0.30
C ARG A 62 8.19 -6.02 1.11
N PHE A 63 6.94 -6.22 1.50
CA PHE A 63 6.45 -6.01 2.86
C PHE A 63 6.04 -7.34 3.46
N GLN A 64 6.59 -7.71 4.61
CA GLN A 64 6.28 -8.94 5.31
C GLN A 64 5.98 -8.67 6.79
N ASN A 65 4.82 -9.11 7.26
CA ASN A 65 4.35 -8.89 8.63
C ASN A 65 4.37 -7.40 9.03
N CYS A 66 4.04 -6.51 8.10
CA CYS A 66 4.03 -5.08 8.35
C CYS A 66 2.63 -4.58 8.69
N GLN A 67 2.57 -3.53 9.49
CA GLN A 67 1.35 -2.80 9.80
C GLN A 67 1.47 -1.36 9.29
N ILE A 68 0.46 -0.89 8.59
CA ILE A 68 0.33 0.47 8.10
C ILE A 68 -0.94 1.04 8.74
N LEU A 69 -0.78 1.89 9.75
CA LEU A 69 -1.84 2.34 10.63
C LEU A 69 -2.01 3.85 10.54
N GLY A 70 -3.24 4.35 10.44
CA GLY A 70 -3.57 5.78 10.47
C GLY A 70 -2.79 6.64 9.47
N SER A 71 -2.28 6.05 8.40
CA SER A 71 -1.29 6.66 7.52
C SER A 71 -1.90 7.25 6.24
N ASP A 72 -1.28 8.33 5.74
CA ASP A 72 -1.66 8.98 4.48
C ASP A 72 -0.82 8.41 3.32
N LEU A 73 -1.44 7.54 2.52
CA LEU A 73 -0.87 6.97 1.31
C LEU A 73 -1.49 7.57 0.03
N THR A 74 -1.98 8.80 0.10
CA THR A 74 -2.60 9.44 -1.07
C THR A 74 -1.61 9.59 -2.22
N ARG A 75 -2.04 9.14 -3.43
CA ARG A 75 -1.23 9.19 -4.66
C ARG A 75 0.10 8.45 -4.57
N VAL A 76 0.19 7.40 -3.75
CA VAL A 76 1.35 6.50 -3.69
C VAL A 76 1.29 5.53 -4.86
N GLU A 77 2.45 5.20 -5.41
CA GLU A 77 2.59 4.19 -6.46
C GLU A 77 3.28 2.93 -5.91
N PHE A 78 2.61 1.77 -6.06
CA PHE A 78 3.14 0.47 -5.72
C PHE A 78 3.29 -0.37 -7.00
N GLY A 79 4.48 -0.42 -7.57
CA GLY A 79 4.77 -1.17 -8.78
C GLY A 79 5.50 -2.50 -8.50
N ASN A 80 4.97 -3.64 -8.94
CA ASN A 80 5.57 -4.97 -8.73
C ASN A 80 5.90 -5.26 -7.25
N THR A 81 5.09 -4.76 -6.35
CA THR A 81 5.31 -4.82 -4.90
C THR A 81 4.48 -5.93 -4.28
N SER A 82 5.02 -6.62 -3.29
CA SER A 82 4.33 -7.69 -2.57
C SER A 82 4.09 -7.34 -1.10
N PHE A 83 2.92 -7.74 -0.62
CA PHE A 83 2.49 -7.62 0.77
C PHE A 83 2.09 -9.02 1.27
N THR A 84 2.78 -9.53 2.28
CA THR A 84 2.51 -10.84 2.88
C THR A 84 2.27 -10.68 4.37
N SER A 85 1.13 -11.18 4.85
CA SER A 85 0.71 -11.09 6.24
C SER A 85 0.74 -9.64 6.77
N CYS A 86 0.32 -8.69 5.92
CA CYS A 86 0.30 -7.26 6.26
C CYS A 86 -1.10 -6.79 6.68
N GLU A 87 -1.14 -5.67 7.36
CA GLU A 87 -2.37 -5.00 7.78
C GLU A 87 -2.33 -3.52 7.37
N PHE A 88 -3.38 -3.08 6.69
CA PHE A 88 -3.67 -1.68 6.43
C PHE A 88 -4.92 -1.31 7.23
N LYS A 89 -4.79 -0.38 8.16
CA LYS A 89 -5.90 0.06 8.99
C LYS A 89 -5.96 1.58 9.10
N GLN A 90 -7.15 2.13 8.87
CA GLN A 90 -7.39 3.59 8.90
C GLN A 90 -6.47 4.35 7.94
N VAL A 91 -6.35 3.84 6.71
CA VAL A 91 -5.42 4.36 5.70
C VAL A 91 -6.18 5.06 4.58
N ASP A 92 -5.66 6.22 4.15
CA ASP A 92 -6.13 6.89 2.95
C ASP A 92 -5.30 6.46 1.74
N LEU A 93 -5.91 5.67 0.83
CA LEU A 93 -5.34 5.23 -0.46
C LEU A 93 -5.86 6.05 -1.65
N SER A 94 -6.42 7.24 -1.41
CA SER A 94 -7.04 8.04 -2.47
C SER A 94 -6.05 8.42 -3.56
N GLY A 95 -6.43 8.13 -4.80
CA GLY A 95 -5.61 8.39 -5.98
C GLY A 95 -4.37 7.54 -6.13
N SER A 96 -4.17 6.53 -5.26
CA SER A 96 -3.02 5.65 -5.34
C SER A 96 -3.13 4.64 -6.48
N LEU A 97 -2.00 4.06 -6.84
CA LEU A 97 -1.87 3.09 -7.92
C LEU A 97 -1.15 1.83 -7.43
N PHE A 98 -1.80 0.68 -7.61
CA PHE A 98 -1.16 -0.63 -7.47
C PHE A 98 -1.07 -1.29 -8.84
N THR A 99 0.15 -1.54 -9.33
CA THR A 99 0.39 -2.21 -10.61
C THR A 99 1.20 -3.49 -10.40
N ASN A 100 0.69 -4.63 -10.87
CA ASN A 100 1.30 -5.96 -10.65
C ASN A 100 1.58 -6.24 -9.17
N ALA A 101 0.79 -5.68 -8.27
CA ALA A 101 0.95 -5.89 -6.84
C ALA A 101 0.40 -7.26 -6.42
N GLN A 102 1.00 -7.83 -5.39
CA GLN A 102 0.61 -9.12 -4.83
C GLN A 102 0.23 -8.97 -3.36
N PHE A 103 -0.94 -9.48 -2.99
CA PHE A 103 -1.41 -9.50 -1.61
C PHE A 103 -1.65 -10.94 -1.18
N SER A 104 -1.02 -11.37 -0.10
CA SER A 104 -1.22 -12.68 0.52
C SER A 104 -1.44 -12.51 2.01
N GLU A 105 -2.51 -13.10 2.54
CA GLU A 105 -2.84 -13.03 3.98
C GLU A 105 -2.91 -11.58 4.51
N THR A 106 -3.30 -10.64 3.66
CA THR A 106 -3.28 -9.20 3.97
C THR A 106 -4.69 -8.73 4.34
N LYS A 107 -4.76 -7.78 5.26
CA LYS A 107 -6.02 -7.21 5.74
C LYS A 107 -6.10 -5.73 5.38
N PHE A 108 -7.28 -5.30 4.94
CA PHE A 108 -7.62 -3.91 4.72
C PHE A 108 -8.86 -3.59 5.55
N GLU A 109 -8.75 -2.65 6.48
CA GLU A 109 -9.81 -2.24 7.41
C GLU A 109 -9.89 -0.73 7.51
N GLU A 110 -11.08 -0.16 7.41
CA GLU A 110 -11.33 1.29 7.49
C GLU A 110 -10.49 2.07 6.44
N ILE A 111 -10.61 1.70 5.16
CA ILE A 111 -9.79 2.26 4.08
C ILE A 111 -10.57 3.24 3.20
N LEU A 112 -10.02 4.41 2.95
CA LEU A 112 -10.52 5.37 1.98
C LEU A 112 -9.95 5.09 0.59
N LEU A 113 -10.85 4.84 -0.41
CA LEU A 113 -10.49 4.35 -1.74
C LEU A 113 -10.84 5.32 -2.88
N ILE A 114 -10.86 6.62 -2.64
CA ILE A 114 -11.29 7.62 -3.62
C ILE A 114 -10.34 7.66 -4.83
N GLY A 115 -10.79 7.24 -5.99
CA GLY A 115 -10.00 7.28 -7.22
C GLY A 115 -8.80 6.31 -7.25
N LEU A 116 -8.76 5.32 -6.37
CA LEU A 116 -7.74 4.26 -6.38
C LEU A 116 -7.72 3.53 -7.72
N ILE A 117 -6.54 3.16 -8.17
CA ILE A 117 -6.33 2.37 -9.39
C ILE A 117 -5.62 1.07 -9.04
N LEU A 118 -6.23 -0.04 -9.45
CA LEU A 118 -5.71 -1.39 -9.27
C LEU A 118 -5.49 -2.00 -10.66
N SER A 119 -4.27 -2.46 -10.96
CA SER A 119 -3.93 -3.07 -12.24
C SER A 119 -3.16 -4.37 -12.06
N ASP A 120 -3.68 -5.43 -12.68
CA ASP A 120 -3.02 -6.73 -12.78
C ASP A 120 -2.56 -7.30 -11.42
N LEU A 121 -3.46 -7.26 -10.44
CA LEU A 121 -3.20 -7.74 -9.08
C LEU A 121 -3.15 -9.27 -9.02
N LYS A 122 -2.46 -9.77 -8.01
CA LYS A 122 -2.58 -11.15 -7.51
C LYS A 122 -3.00 -11.11 -6.04
N ILE A 123 -4.10 -11.79 -5.72
CA ILE A 123 -4.69 -11.76 -4.39
C ILE A 123 -4.86 -13.17 -3.86
N LYS A 124 -4.40 -13.41 -2.64
CA LYS A 124 -4.56 -14.67 -1.92
C LYS A 124 -4.91 -14.43 -0.46
N THR A 125 -5.97 -15.05 0.03
CA THR A 125 -6.39 -14.99 1.44
C THR A 125 -6.39 -13.56 2.02
N THR A 126 -6.87 -12.60 1.23
CA THR A 126 -6.88 -11.18 1.59
C THR A 126 -8.30 -10.74 1.95
N THR A 127 -8.45 -9.96 3.00
CA THR A 127 -9.76 -9.49 3.49
C THR A 127 -9.89 -7.97 3.39
N PHE A 128 -11.13 -7.53 3.16
CA PHE A 128 -11.47 -6.11 3.00
C PHE A 128 -12.70 -5.80 3.85
N HIS A 129 -12.57 -4.90 4.81
CA HIS A 129 -13.63 -4.47 5.71
C HIS A 129 -13.69 -2.93 5.78
N ASP A 130 -14.88 -2.39 5.95
CA ASP A 130 -15.13 -0.96 6.21
C ASP A 130 -14.43 -0.05 5.18
N LEU A 131 -14.70 -0.31 3.89
CA LEU A 131 -14.12 0.44 2.78
C LEU A 131 -15.01 1.61 2.40
N GLU A 132 -14.42 2.80 2.23
CA GLU A 132 -15.11 4.01 1.79
C GLU A 132 -14.84 4.29 0.30
N PHE A 133 -15.92 4.48 -0.46
CA PHE A 133 -15.92 4.70 -1.91
C PHE A 133 -16.50 6.06 -2.27
N SER A 134 -16.05 6.62 -3.41
CA SER A 134 -16.64 7.81 -4.00
C SER A 134 -17.37 7.50 -5.31
N LYS A 135 -18.58 8.03 -5.48
CA LYS A 135 -19.32 7.96 -6.75
C LYS A 135 -18.69 8.87 -7.82
N THR A 136 -18.13 10.00 -7.41
CA THR A 136 -17.50 10.98 -8.32
C THR A 136 -16.14 10.50 -8.79
N TYR A 137 -15.35 9.90 -7.90
CA TYR A 137 -14.02 9.37 -8.18
C TYR A 137 -13.97 7.87 -7.84
N PRO A 138 -14.56 7.00 -8.69
CA PRO A 138 -14.65 5.58 -8.42
C PRO A 138 -13.28 4.90 -8.45
N VAL A 139 -13.17 3.77 -7.76
CA VAL A 139 -12.03 2.85 -7.93
C VAL A 139 -12.03 2.32 -9.37
N ARG A 140 -10.87 2.26 -9.98
CA ARG A 140 -10.68 1.69 -11.33
C ARG A 140 -9.86 0.41 -11.23
N ILE A 141 -10.42 -0.67 -11.73
CA ILE A 141 -9.77 -1.98 -11.73
C ILE A 141 -9.48 -2.37 -13.17
N HIS A 142 -8.20 -2.59 -13.46
CA HIS A 142 -7.69 -2.98 -14.77
C HIS A 142 -7.26 -4.45 -14.73
N LYS A 143 -7.80 -5.26 -15.63
CA LYS A 143 -7.40 -6.65 -15.85
C LYS A 143 -7.44 -6.99 -17.33
N LEU A 144 -6.33 -7.48 -17.89
CA LEU A 144 -6.26 -7.93 -19.29
C LEU A 144 -6.87 -6.91 -20.29
N LYS A 145 -6.48 -5.66 -20.22
CA LYS A 145 -6.95 -4.54 -21.06
C LYS A 145 -8.42 -4.13 -20.85
N LYS A 146 -9.12 -4.71 -19.87
CA LYS A 146 -10.46 -4.28 -19.47
C LYS A 146 -10.37 -3.36 -18.27
N VAL A 147 -11.18 -2.28 -18.27
CA VAL A 147 -11.28 -1.35 -17.14
C VAL A 147 -12.67 -1.44 -16.56
N ARG A 148 -12.77 -1.64 -15.25
CA ARG A 148 -14.03 -1.58 -14.52
C ARG A 148 -13.96 -0.48 -13.47
N LYS A 149 -15.06 0.24 -13.31
CA LYS A 149 -15.23 1.30 -12.30
C LYS A 149 -16.09 0.77 -11.17
N VAL A 150 -15.68 1.02 -9.94
CA VAL A 150 -16.32 0.51 -8.74
C VAL A 150 -16.55 1.63 -7.74
N SER A 151 -17.74 1.71 -7.20
CA SER A 151 -18.15 2.75 -6.26
C SER A 151 -18.88 2.20 -5.01
N ASN A 152 -18.85 0.89 -4.80
CA ASN A 152 -19.43 0.22 -3.63
C ASN A 152 -18.74 -1.11 -3.35
N LEU A 153 -18.92 -1.60 -2.11
CA LEU A 153 -18.24 -2.81 -1.62
C LEU A 153 -18.62 -4.08 -2.40
N ASN A 154 -19.90 -4.26 -2.72
CA ASN A 154 -20.35 -5.50 -3.40
C ASN A 154 -19.70 -5.62 -4.78
N SER A 155 -19.78 -4.57 -5.62
CA SER A 155 -19.12 -4.56 -6.92
C SER A 155 -17.60 -4.70 -6.81
N PHE A 156 -16.99 -4.18 -5.75
CA PHE A 156 -15.56 -4.32 -5.49
C PHE A 156 -15.17 -5.77 -5.22
N GLN A 157 -15.90 -6.42 -4.32
CA GLN A 157 -15.66 -7.82 -3.97
C GLN A 157 -15.90 -8.76 -5.15
N GLU A 158 -16.99 -8.57 -5.92
CA GLU A 158 -17.29 -9.35 -7.12
C GLU A 158 -16.17 -9.28 -8.16
N ILE A 159 -15.64 -8.08 -8.41
CA ILE A 159 -14.57 -7.91 -9.40
C ILE A 159 -13.24 -8.43 -8.87
N LEU A 160 -12.94 -8.24 -7.59
CA LEU A 160 -11.71 -8.76 -6.99
C LEU A 160 -11.66 -10.28 -6.97
N ALA A 161 -12.82 -10.96 -6.92
CA ALA A 161 -12.87 -12.43 -7.01
C ALA A 161 -12.15 -12.97 -8.27
N ASP A 162 -12.14 -12.20 -9.36
CA ASP A 162 -11.40 -12.54 -10.58
C ASP A 162 -9.87 -12.51 -10.41
N PHE A 163 -9.34 -11.91 -9.36
CA PHE A 163 -7.91 -11.79 -9.09
C PHE A 163 -7.39 -12.77 -8.03
N TYR A 164 -8.31 -13.50 -7.37
CA TYR A 164 -7.90 -14.55 -6.44
C TYR A 164 -7.27 -15.72 -7.21
N PHE A 165 -6.26 -16.32 -6.61
CA PHE A 165 -5.62 -17.55 -7.07
C PHE A 165 -5.40 -18.49 -5.86
N GLU A 166 -5.42 -19.76 -6.11
CA GLU A 166 -5.23 -20.81 -5.10
C GLU A 166 -3.78 -20.94 -4.64
#